data_fd3bb51e129b269a047135813cfadaff
#
_entry.id   fd3bb51e129b269a047135813cfadaff
#
_cell.length_a   1.000
_cell.length_b   1.000
_cell.length_c   1.000
_cell.angle_alpha   90.00
_cell.angle_beta   90.00
_cell.angle_gamma   90.00
#
_symmetry.space_group_name_H-M   'P 1'
#
loop_
_entity.id
_entity.type
_entity.pdbx_description
1 polymer ?
#
loop_
_entity_poly.entity_id
_entity_poly.type
_entity_poly.pdbx_seq_one_letter_code
_entity_poly.pdbx_strand_id
1 'polypeptide(L)'
;MTRMDQPPYQPPGPRRPDGSAPPSQAHRHDHGQAQSPASAPAPAPGHGHGRGDSHDTSHGHGSGHGHGHSHSHGPAAPVSRHLRKVIAAILVPFTAAVVVGLVVLWPGGAPAHKHSGVGFDRQTQQATVTRVAEVSCASVNAGGGAPSGDASGGPSTGQQADGSCKKATVRVDTGKDKGRTFTEVVQPDQPRQLHQGEQVIAAYEPTAPKDLQYSVADVNRKFPMALLAGIFALAVVVVGRLRGVMALVALAVSFLVLNQFILPAILQGSNPLLVAVIGSSAIMLIALYMCHGLSARTSVAVLGTLISLSLIGLLGSVFIGWAALTGNTDDSTGLIHGLYPKIDMSGLLLAGVIIGSLGVLDDVTVTQTSAVWELHEANPTMGPRGLYRAAIRIGRDHIASVVNTLVLAYAGAALPLLLLFSIAQSSVGAVANSELVAEEIVRTLVGSIGLVASVPVTTALAALVVAADRSAPGTETPTGTQPLPARGGRGRRRKR
;
A
#
# COMPACT_ATOMS: atom_id res chain seq x y z
N MET A 1 -57.38 -27.62 -18.40
CA MET A 1 -57.96 -27.51 -19.77
C MET A 1 -57.66 -26.10 -20.22
N THR A 2 -56.69 -25.89 -21.00
CA THR A 2 -56.54 -25.67 -22.40
C THR A 2 -55.05 -25.50 -22.72
N ARG A 3 -54.47 -26.45 -23.43
CA ARG A 3 -53.15 -26.38 -24.01
C ARG A 3 -53.19 -25.38 -25.17
N MET A 4 -52.22 -24.42 -25.20
CA MET A 4 -51.90 -23.71 -26.42
C MET A 4 -50.56 -24.24 -26.94
N ASP A 5 -50.64 -24.87 -28.13
CA ASP A 5 -49.52 -25.37 -28.92
C ASP A 5 -48.73 -24.18 -29.50
N GLN A 6 -47.42 -24.15 -29.26
CA GLN A 6 -46.50 -23.32 -30.00
C GLN A 6 -45.89 -24.10 -31.17
N PRO A 7 -45.75 -23.49 -32.36
CA PRO A 7 -45.10 -24.12 -33.49
C PRO A 7 -43.58 -24.17 -33.39
N PRO A 8 -42.90 -25.12 -34.06
CA PRO A 8 -41.46 -25.32 -33.91
C PRO A 8 -40.64 -24.25 -34.66
N TYR A 9 -39.57 -23.84 -34.00
CA TYR A 9 -38.55 -22.89 -34.48
C TYR A 9 -37.76 -23.50 -35.64
N GLN A 10 -37.72 -22.83 -36.83
CA GLN A 10 -36.83 -23.13 -37.93
C GLN A 10 -35.62 -22.16 -37.92
N PRO A 11 -34.39 -22.67 -38.04
CA PRO A 11 -33.20 -21.80 -38.15
C PRO A 11 -33.05 -21.27 -39.60
N PRO A 12 -32.56 -20.02 -39.80
CA PRO A 12 -32.30 -19.47 -41.14
C PRO A 12 -31.05 -20.09 -41.77
N GLY A 13 -31.18 -20.48 -43.04
CA GLY A 13 -30.12 -21.06 -43.87
C GLY A 13 -29.08 -20.05 -44.35
N PRO A 14 -27.92 -20.49 -44.86
CA PRO A 14 -26.76 -19.66 -45.15
C PRO A 14 -26.96 -18.82 -46.44
N ARG A 15 -26.61 -17.52 -46.36
CA ARG A 15 -26.55 -16.63 -47.52
C ARG A 15 -25.25 -16.83 -48.29
N ARG A 16 -25.36 -16.98 -49.61
CA ARG A 16 -24.25 -16.97 -50.56
C ARG A 16 -23.76 -15.53 -50.83
N PRO A 17 -22.48 -15.33 -51.20
CA PRO A 17 -21.96 -14.03 -51.54
C PRO A 17 -22.17 -13.73 -53.04
N ASP A 18 -22.74 -12.56 -53.35
CA ASP A 18 -22.68 -11.99 -54.69
C ASP A 18 -21.67 -10.86 -54.75
N GLY A 19 -20.76 -11.00 -55.70
CA GLY A 19 -19.76 -10.02 -56.03
C GLY A 19 -20.26 -8.95 -56.97
N SER A 20 -19.64 -7.79 -56.85
CA SER A 20 -19.25 -6.92 -57.95
C SER A 20 -18.65 -5.60 -57.44
N ALA A 21 -17.37 -5.39 -57.67
CA ALA A 21 -16.75 -4.06 -57.78
C ALA A 21 -17.00 -3.52 -59.20
N PRO A 22 -16.92 -2.24 -59.52
CA PRO A 22 -15.72 -1.47 -59.78
C PRO A 22 -15.85 0.08 -59.55
N PRO A 23 -14.95 0.96 -60.10
CA PRO A 23 -13.52 1.15 -59.92
C PRO A 23 -13.11 2.55 -59.46
N SER A 24 -11.87 2.60 -58.98
CA SER A 24 -10.89 3.69 -58.96
C SER A 24 -11.21 5.12 -59.40
N GLN A 25 -10.79 6.10 -58.60
CA GLN A 25 -10.08 7.28 -59.11
C GLN A 25 -8.90 7.65 -58.25
N ALA A 26 -7.75 7.70 -58.90
CA ALA A 26 -6.46 8.13 -58.42
C ALA A 26 -6.41 9.66 -58.40
N HIS A 27 -5.86 10.26 -57.34
CA HIS A 27 -5.11 11.52 -57.43
C HIS A 27 -3.74 11.35 -56.78
N ARG A 28 -2.77 11.34 -57.70
CA ARG A 28 -1.34 11.58 -57.42
C ARG A 28 -1.18 13.05 -57.05
N HIS A 29 -0.46 13.34 -56.00
CA HIS A 29 0.51 14.43 -55.96
C HIS A 29 1.73 14.00 -55.21
N ASP A 30 2.80 14.20 -55.87
CA ASP A 30 4.21 13.90 -55.78
C ASP A 30 4.92 14.97 -54.91
N HIS A 31 6.20 14.67 -54.56
CA HIS A 31 7.23 15.50 -53.93
C HIS A 31 7.11 15.68 -52.40
N GLY A 32 8.10 15.40 -51.61
CA GLY A 32 9.53 15.57 -51.74
C GLY A 32 10.29 14.97 -50.55
N GLN A 33 11.41 14.45 -50.83
CA GLN A 33 12.49 14.03 -49.93
C GLN A 33 13.02 15.17 -49.06
N ALA A 34 13.34 14.87 -47.80
CA ALA A 34 14.40 15.58 -47.04
C ALA A 34 14.83 14.68 -45.87
N GLN A 35 15.88 14.01 -45.99
CA GLN A 35 17.24 14.13 -45.43
C GLN A 35 17.26 14.51 -43.93
N SER A 36 17.77 13.54 -43.14
CA SER A 36 18.33 13.78 -41.80
C SER A 36 19.57 14.64 -41.87
N PRO A 37 19.85 15.44 -40.85
CA PRO A 37 21.23 15.83 -40.59
C PRO A 37 21.73 15.35 -39.23
N ALA A 38 23.00 14.98 -39.29
CA ALA A 38 23.90 14.53 -38.28
C ALA A 38 24.34 15.65 -37.30
N SER A 39 24.69 15.21 -36.09
CA SER A 39 25.83 15.62 -35.26
C SER A 39 26.30 17.07 -35.28
N ALA A 40 26.22 17.76 -34.17
CA ALA A 40 27.00 18.97 -33.88
C ALA A 40 28.16 18.67 -32.93
N PRO A 41 29.35 19.29 -33.11
CA PRO A 41 30.50 19.15 -32.22
C PRO A 41 30.58 20.26 -31.16
N ALA A 42 31.23 19.92 -30.05
CA ALA A 42 31.61 20.82 -28.97
C ALA A 42 32.69 21.84 -29.36
N PRO A 43 32.75 23.02 -28.74
CA PRO A 43 33.93 23.90 -28.86
C PRO A 43 34.89 23.73 -27.69
N ALA A 44 36.18 23.69 -28.02
CA ALA A 44 37.34 23.69 -27.15
C ALA A 44 37.82 25.12 -26.79
N PRO A 45 38.79 25.27 -25.85
CA PRO A 45 38.99 26.48 -25.04
C PRO A 45 39.95 27.50 -25.66
N GLY A 46 39.68 28.78 -25.36
CA GLY A 46 40.54 29.91 -25.75
C GLY A 46 41.38 30.40 -24.59
N HIS A 47 42.70 30.42 -24.80
CA HIS A 47 43.70 31.06 -23.92
C HIS A 47 43.68 32.58 -24.11
N GLY A 48 43.83 33.33 -23.01
CA GLY A 48 44.11 34.74 -23.05
C GLY A 48 44.91 35.21 -21.83
N HIS A 49 46.17 35.49 -22.03
CA HIS A 49 47.09 36.06 -21.04
C HIS A 49 46.81 37.55 -20.82
N GLY A 50 46.95 38.04 -19.62
CA GLY A 50 47.03 39.44 -19.27
C GLY A 50 47.70 39.64 -17.91
N ARG A 51 48.96 40.08 -17.93
CA ARG A 51 49.78 40.53 -16.80
C ARG A 51 49.34 41.93 -16.32
N GLY A 52 49.62 42.23 -15.06
CA GLY A 52 49.73 43.61 -14.55
C GLY A 52 49.45 43.73 -13.05
N ASP A 53 50.47 43.65 -12.30
CA ASP A 53 51.09 44.50 -11.27
C ASP A 53 50.29 44.85 -10.00
N SER A 54 50.85 44.36 -8.92
CA SER A 54 51.12 44.89 -7.58
C SER A 54 50.54 46.25 -7.16
N HIS A 55 49.86 46.28 -6.00
CA HIS A 55 50.23 47.16 -4.91
C HIS A 55 49.70 46.66 -3.55
N ASP A 56 50.62 46.52 -2.61
CA ASP A 56 50.46 46.39 -1.19
C ASP A 56 49.55 47.46 -0.59
N THR A 57 48.70 47.13 0.35
CA THR A 57 48.66 47.83 1.65
C THR A 57 47.82 47.03 2.68
N SER A 58 48.41 46.91 3.80
CA SER A 58 48.08 46.24 5.07
C SER A 58 46.78 46.70 5.77
N HIS A 59 46.38 45.81 6.72
CA HIS A 59 45.63 46.01 7.97
C HIS A 59 44.12 45.86 7.92
N GLY A 60 43.69 44.83 8.66
CA GLY A 60 42.30 44.71 9.14
C GLY A 60 41.99 43.33 9.71
N HIS A 61 42.35 43.09 11.00
CA HIS A 61 41.82 41.93 11.74
C HIS A 61 40.31 42.04 11.84
N GLY A 62 39.59 41.25 11.08
CA GLY A 62 38.17 41.03 11.24
C GLY A 62 37.94 39.56 11.65
N SER A 63 37.70 39.36 12.96
CA SER A 63 37.23 38.10 13.50
C SER A 63 35.89 37.75 12.89
N GLY A 64 35.90 36.91 11.83
CA GLY A 64 34.71 36.34 11.22
C GLY A 64 34.10 35.34 12.19
N HIS A 65 33.00 35.74 12.84
CA HIS A 65 32.12 34.81 13.51
C HIS A 65 31.47 33.93 12.44
N GLY A 66 32.01 32.73 12.27
CA GLY A 66 31.35 31.68 11.53
C GLY A 66 30.05 31.29 12.22
N HIS A 67 28.93 31.80 11.74
CA HIS A 67 27.62 31.26 12.08
C HIS A 67 27.50 29.90 11.44
N GLY A 68 27.99 28.90 12.15
CA GLY A 68 27.63 27.51 11.86
C GLY A 68 26.13 27.35 12.09
N HIS A 69 25.33 27.36 11.06
CA HIS A 69 23.94 26.93 11.11
C HIS A 69 23.93 25.44 11.38
N SER A 70 24.05 25.06 12.64
CA SER A 70 23.70 23.74 13.11
C SER A 70 22.18 23.67 13.06
N HIS A 71 21.62 23.02 12.03
CA HIS A 71 20.23 22.61 12.01
C HIS A 71 20.02 21.58 13.11
N SER A 72 19.78 22.05 14.33
CA SER A 72 19.34 21.19 15.42
C SER A 72 17.88 20.84 15.14
N HIS A 73 17.60 19.65 14.71
CA HIS A 73 16.25 19.06 14.71
C HIS A 73 15.83 18.82 16.18
N GLY A 74 15.66 19.89 16.92
CA GLY A 74 15.06 19.87 18.25
C GLY A 74 13.56 19.52 18.14
N PRO A 75 12.94 19.06 19.24
CA PRO A 75 11.49 18.88 19.27
C PRO A 75 10.82 20.22 18.95
N ALA A 76 9.80 20.19 18.07
CA ALA A 76 9.03 21.37 17.68
C ALA A 76 8.63 22.21 18.88
N ALA A 77 8.77 23.54 18.79
CA ALA A 77 8.47 24.46 19.86
C ALA A 77 7.08 24.21 20.46
N PRO A 78 6.91 24.23 21.79
CA PRO A 78 5.65 23.94 22.43
C PRO A 78 4.62 25.03 22.13
N VAL A 79 3.53 24.66 21.48
CA VAL A 79 2.36 25.52 21.16
C VAL A 79 1.66 26.01 22.43
N SER A 80 0.95 27.14 22.33
CA SER A 80 0.22 27.77 23.42
C SER A 80 -0.74 26.82 24.14
N ARG A 81 -0.97 27.07 25.42
CA ARG A 81 -1.88 26.24 26.24
C ARG A 81 -3.32 26.26 25.73
N HIS A 82 -3.76 27.38 25.12
CA HIS A 82 -5.11 27.49 24.54
C HIS A 82 -5.26 26.55 23.33
N LEU A 83 -4.30 26.58 22.42
CA LEU A 83 -4.32 25.77 21.22
C LEU A 83 -4.25 24.28 21.52
N ARG A 84 -3.44 23.88 22.52
CA ARG A 84 -3.43 22.48 23.01
C ARG A 84 -4.79 22.05 23.53
N LYS A 85 -5.52 22.93 24.26
CA LYS A 85 -6.88 22.62 24.72
C LYS A 85 -7.86 22.44 23.56
N VAL A 86 -7.78 23.27 22.52
CA VAL A 86 -8.66 23.14 21.33
C VAL A 86 -8.37 21.83 20.59
N ILE A 87 -7.12 21.52 20.34
CA ILE A 87 -6.71 20.24 19.70
C ILE A 87 -7.16 19.06 20.56
N ALA A 88 -6.93 19.10 21.86
CA ALA A 88 -7.36 18.05 22.79
C ALA A 88 -8.88 17.91 22.86
N ALA A 89 -9.65 19.03 22.81
CA ALA A 89 -11.10 18.99 22.80
C ALA A 89 -11.71 18.26 21.58
N ILE A 90 -10.97 18.14 20.48
CA ILE A 90 -11.37 17.38 19.29
C ILE A 90 -10.82 15.95 19.36
N LEU A 91 -9.52 15.79 19.66
CA LEU A 91 -8.87 14.48 19.58
C LEU A 91 -9.21 13.55 20.77
N VAL A 92 -9.46 14.10 21.97
CA VAL A 92 -9.80 13.26 23.12
C VAL A 92 -11.17 12.57 22.95
N PRO A 93 -12.27 13.26 22.57
CA PRO A 93 -13.53 12.58 22.27
C PRO A 93 -13.42 11.61 21.11
N PHE A 94 -12.65 11.95 20.07
CA PHE A 94 -12.42 11.05 18.94
C PHE A 94 -11.69 9.77 19.39
N THR A 95 -10.58 9.92 20.12
CA THR A 95 -9.83 8.76 20.65
C THR A 95 -10.71 7.92 21.58
N ALA A 96 -11.51 8.56 22.42
CA ALA A 96 -12.48 7.85 23.26
C ALA A 96 -13.49 7.08 22.42
N ALA A 97 -14.02 7.68 21.34
CA ALA A 97 -14.94 6.99 20.43
C ALA A 97 -14.29 5.79 19.74
N VAL A 98 -13.02 5.91 19.32
CA VAL A 98 -12.25 4.78 18.75
C VAL A 98 -12.08 3.67 19.79
N VAL A 99 -11.71 3.99 21.02
CA VAL A 99 -11.54 3.01 22.10
C VAL A 99 -12.87 2.33 22.41
N VAL A 100 -13.96 3.09 22.52
CA VAL A 100 -15.31 2.53 22.72
C VAL A 100 -15.68 1.63 21.55
N GLY A 101 -15.43 2.06 20.31
CA GLY A 101 -15.67 1.26 19.11
C GLY A 101 -14.87 -0.05 19.10
N LEU A 102 -13.60 -0.01 19.48
CA LEU A 102 -12.77 -1.21 19.65
C LEU A 102 -13.36 -2.17 20.70
N VAL A 103 -13.84 -1.65 21.81
CA VAL A 103 -14.44 -2.48 22.89
C VAL A 103 -15.77 -3.08 22.45
N VAL A 104 -16.65 -2.26 21.83
CA VAL A 104 -18.01 -2.68 21.41
C VAL A 104 -17.96 -3.68 20.26
N LEU A 105 -17.05 -3.47 19.30
CA LEU A 105 -16.90 -4.36 18.14
C LEU A 105 -15.82 -5.43 18.37
N TRP A 106 -15.27 -5.53 19.59
CA TRP A 106 -14.23 -6.53 19.86
C TRP A 106 -14.78 -7.94 19.64
N PRO A 107 -14.16 -8.73 18.77
CA PRO A 107 -14.61 -10.08 18.48
C PRO A 107 -14.47 -10.96 19.74
N GLY A 108 -15.54 -11.63 20.12
CA GLY A 108 -15.57 -12.52 21.30
C GLY A 108 -14.80 -13.83 21.14
N GLY A 109 -13.92 -13.93 20.17
CA GLY A 109 -13.15 -15.10 19.77
C GLY A 109 -13.28 -15.36 18.26
N ALA A 110 -12.36 -16.15 17.69
CA ALA A 110 -12.54 -16.59 16.31
C ALA A 110 -13.82 -17.40 16.17
N PRO A 111 -14.66 -17.17 15.12
CA PRO A 111 -15.82 -18.01 14.88
C PRO A 111 -15.36 -19.47 14.77
N ALA A 112 -16.12 -20.38 15.38
CA ALA A 112 -15.84 -21.80 15.28
C ALA A 112 -15.79 -22.18 13.78
N HIS A 113 -14.62 -22.61 13.33
CA HIS A 113 -14.45 -23.07 11.96
C HIS A 113 -15.29 -24.32 11.76
N LYS A 114 -16.44 -24.19 11.11
CA LYS A 114 -17.05 -25.34 10.48
C LYS A 114 -16.10 -25.74 9.35
N HIS A 115 -15.79 -27.04 9.25
CA HIS A 115 -14.97 -27.54 8.15
C HIS A 115 -15.47 -26.97 6.83
N SER A 116 -14.64 -26.18 6.19
CA SER A 116 -15.03 -25.43 4.99
C SER A 116 -15.24 -26.34 3.77
N GLY A 117 -14.77 -27.59 3.86
CA GLY A 117 -14.75 -28.51 2.72
C GLY A 117 -13.75 -28.13 1.62
N VAL A 118 -13.12 -26.98 1.71
CA VAL A 118 -12.24 -26.40 0.67
C VAL A 118 -10.76 -26.72 0.93
N GLY A 119 -10.47 -27.49 1.96
CA GLY A 119 -9.11 -27.98 2.24
C GLY A 119 -8.17 -27.04 3.01
N PHE A 120 -8.58 -25.81 3.34
CA PHE A 120 -7.78 -24.88 4.15
C PHE A 120 -7.63 -25.29 5.62
N ASP A 121 -8.49 -26.17 6.11
CA ASP A 121 -8.56 -26.68 7.48
C ASP A 121 -7.90 -28.03 7.66
N ARG A 122 -7.24 -28.58 6.61
CA ARG A 122 -6.49 -29.85 6.70
C ARG A 122 -5.33 -29.70 7.66
N GLN A 123 -5.11 -30.74 8.46
CA GLN A 123 -3.93 -30.81 9.29
C GLN A 123 -2.68 -30.83 8.41
N THR A 124 -1.74 -29.92 8.65
CA THR A 124 -0.51 -29.85 7.88
C THR A 124 0.69 -30.34 8.71
N GLN A 125 1.62 -31.01 8.05
CA GLN A 125 2.86 -31.51 8.62
C GLN A 125 4.04 -31.02 7.80
N GLN A 126 5.20 -30.83 8.46
CA GLN A 126 6.43 -30.57 7.71
C GLN A 126 6.95 -31.88 7.14
N ALA A 127 7.45 -31.83 5.93
CA ALA A 127 7.99 -32.98 5.24
C ALA A 127 9.18 -32.57 4.35
N THR A 128 10.02 -33.53 4.00
CA THR A 128 11.20 -33.32 3.15
C THR A 128 11.16 -34.27 1.96
N VAL A 129 11.42 -33.74 0.76
CA VAL A 129 11.58 -34.53 -0.46
C VAL A 129 12.90 -35.28 -0.39
N THR A 130 12.85 -36.61 -0.23
CA THR A 130 14.06 -37.44 -0.07
C THR A 130 14.62 -37.88 -1.41
N ARG A 131 13.77 -38.12 -2.40
CA ARG A 131 14.17 -38.60 -3.73
C ARG A 131 13.19 -38.09 -4.80
N VAL A 132 13.72 -37.76 -5.94
CA VAL A 132 12.95 -37.46 -7.15
C VAL A 132 13.45 -38.40 -8.28
N ALA A 133 12.56 -39.12 -8.91
CA ALA A 133 12.86 -40.00 -10.03
C ALA A 133 11.99 -39.64 -11.23
N GLU A 134 12.55 -39.63 -12.41
CA GLU A 134 11.78 -39.49 -13.65
C GLU A 134 11.08 -40.80 -13.97
N VAL A 135 9.80 -40.71 -14.32
CA VAL A 135 8.94 -41.85 -14.66
C VAL A 135 8.08 -41.49 -15.86
N SER A 136 7.70 -42.48 -16.68
CA SER A 136 6.73 -42.22 -17.74
C SER A 136 5.38 -41.85 -17.14
N CYS A 137 4.76 -40.75 -17.60
CA CYS A 137 3.43 -40.35 -17.14
C CYS A 137 2.37 -41.42 -17.40
N ALA A 138 2.49 -42.16 -18.47
CA ALA A 138 1.58 -43.27 -18.78
C ALA A 138 1.62 -44.40 -17.74
N SER A 139 2.81 -44.69 -17.15
CA SER A 139 2.95 -45.75 -16.13
C SER A 139 2.36 -45.35 -14.78
N VAL A 140 2.21 -44.08 -14.50
CA VAL A 140 1.72 -43.57 -13.21
C VAL A 140 0.21 -43.35 -13.25
N ASN A 141 -0.32 -42.90 -14.39
CA ASN A 141 -1.75 -42.71 -14.57
C ASN A 141 -2.52 -44.07 -14.66
N ALA A 142 -1.85 -45.16 -15.04
CA ALA A 142 -2.44 -46.49 -15.07
C ALA A 142 -2.64 -47.14 -13.67
N GLY A 143 -1.97 -46.60 -12.60
CA GLY A 143 -1.97 -47.17 -11.28
C GLY A 143 -2.73 -46.41 -10.19
N GLY A 144 -3.33 -45.29 -10.50
CA GLY A 144 -3.92 -44.43 -9.46
C GLY A 144 -5.04 -43.55 -9.99
N GLY A 145 -6.22 -44.05 -10.04
CA GLY A 145 -7.44 -43.24 -10.11
C GLY A 145 -7.65 -42.52 -8.79
N ALA A 146 -6.94 -41.43 -8.53
CA ALA A 146 -7.33 -40.46 -7.51
C ALA A 146 -8.29 -39.46 -8.18
N PRO A 147 -9.52 -39.24 -7.66
CA PRO A 147 -10.36 -38.16 -8.11
C PRO A 147 -9.69 -36.85 -7.61
N SER A 148 -9.01 -36.13 -8.51
CA SER A 148 -8.76 -34.72 -8.31
C SER A 148 -10.13 -34.03 -8.31
N GLY A 149 -10.59 -33.69 -7.10
CA GLY A 149 -11.81 -32.92 -6.90
C GLY A 149 -11.59 -31.48 -7.31
N ASP A 150 -11.67 -31.22 -8.61
CA ASP A 150 -11.99 -29.92 -9.17
C ASP A 150 -12.99 -30.16 -10.28
N ALA A 151 -14.26 -29.99 -9.90
CA ALA A 151 -15.38 -30.01 -10.83
C ALA A 151 -15.47 -28.65 -11.52
N SER A 152 -14.58 -28.37 -12.46
CA SER A 152 -14.82 -27.44 -13.54
C SER A 152 -14.74 -28.23 -14.84
N GLY A 153 -15.94 -28.62 -15.32
CA GLY A 153 -16.12 -29.42 -16.55
C GLY A 153 -15.74 -28.63 -17.79
N GLY A 154 -14.51 -28.82 -18.25
CA GLY A 154 -14.10 -28.59 -19.61
C GLY A 154 -13.84 -29.96 -20.24
N PRO A 155 -14.16 -30.19 -21.55
CA PRO A 155 -13.85 -31.45 -22.21
C PRO A 155 -12.32 -31.60 -22.27
N SER A 156 -11.78 -32.46 -21.42
CA SER A 156 -10.40 -32.92 -21.56
C SER A 156 -10.29 -33.73 -22.83
N THR A 157 -9.84 -33.09 -23.90
CA THR A 157 -9.27 -33.80 -25.06
C THR A 157 -8.06 -34.53 -24.53
N GLY A 158 -8.20 -35.86 -24.40
CA GLY A 158 -7.14 -36.77 -23.96
C GLY A 158 -5.94 -36.71 -24.90
N GLN A 159 -5.06 -35.74 -24.72
CA GLN A 159 -3.70 -35.85 -25.19
C GLN A 159 -2.95 -36.63 -24.10
N GLN A 160 -2.76 -37.94 -24.39
CA GLN A 160 -1.73 -38.71 -23.73
C GLN A 160 -0.40 -37.99 -23.94
N ALA A 161 -0.01 -37.21 -22.95
CA ALA A 161 1.28 -36.60 -22.97
C ALA A 161 2.32 -37.73 -22.79
N ASP A 162 3.02 -38.05 -23.87
CA ASP A 162 4.26 -38.83 -23.89
C ASP A 162 5.34 -38.04 -23.19
N GLY A 163 5.11 -37.68 -21.90
CA GLY A 163 5.93 -36.82 -21.09
C GLY A 163 6.59 -37.58 -19.93
N SER A 164 7.77 -37.14 -19.56
CA SER A 164 8.45 -37.59 -18.33
C SER A 164 7.84 -36.89 -17.11
N CYS A 165 7.12 -37.65 -16.28
CA CYS A 165 6.63 -37.22 -14.97
C CYS A 165 7.71 -37.37 -13.90
N LYS A 166 7.66 -36.61 -12.82
CA LYS A 166 8.55 -36.76 -11.66
C LYS A 166 7.80 -37.43 -10.52
N LYS A 167 8.35 -38.54 -10.03
CA LYS A 167 7.89 -39.25 -8.85
C LYS A 167 8.75 -38.81 -7.66
N ALA A 168 8.19 -37.98 -6.79
CA ALA A 168 8.85 -37.52 -5.57
C ALA A 168 8.50 -38.45 -4.39
N THR A 169 9.52 -38.93 -3.68
CA THR A 169 9.34 -39.60 -2.39
C THR A 169 9.54 -38.57 -1.29
N VAL A 170 8.51 -38.38 -0.48
CA VAL A 170 8.45 -37.36 0.56
C VAL A 170 8.40 -38.05 1.93
N ARG A 171 9.22 -37.60 2.86
CA ARG A 171 9.25 -38.08 4.24
C ARG A 171 8.62 -37.05 5.17
N VAL A 172 7.69 -37.48 5.99
CA VAL A 172 7.06 -36.65 7.03
C VAL A 172 8.06 -36.44 8.19
N ASP A 173 8.32 -35.17 8.54
CA ASP A 173 9.31 -34.78 9.55
C ASP A 173 8.69 -34.46 10.92
N THR A 174 7.37 -34.12 10.94
CA THR A 174 6.65 -33.75 12.17
C THR A 174 5.36 -34.55 12.37
N GLY A 175 4.80 -34.50 13.57
CA GLY A 175 3.51 -35.12 13.89
C GLY A 175 3.61 -36.59 14.29
N LYS A 176 2.46 -37.27 14.32
CA LYS A 176 2.33 -38.67 14.79
C LYS A 176 3.04 -39.69 13.89
N ASP A 177 3.05 -39.37 12.58
CA ASP A 177 3.61 -40.25 11.55
C ASP A 177 5.02 -39.81 11.10
N LYS A 178 5.78 -39.21 11.99
CA LYS A 178 7.17 -38.83 11.72
C LYS A 178 8.00 -40.03 11.22
N GLY A 179 8.68 -39.84 10.07
CA GLY A 179 9.47 -40.87 9.42
C GLY A 179 8.72 -41.66 8.34
N ARG A 180 7.38 -41.54 8.26
CA ARG A 180 6.59 -42.14 7.21
C ARG A 180 6.92 -41.48 5.87
N THR A 181 6.96 -42.30 4.81
CA THR A 181 7.15 -41.80 3.45
C THR A 181 5.89 -41.99 2.62
N PHE A 182 5.64 -41.04 1.75
CA PHE A 182 4.59 -41.12 0.73
C PHE A 182 5.13 -40.68 -0.62
N THR A 183 4.39 -40.89 -1.65
CA THR A 183 4.81 -40.57 -3.02
C THR A 183 3.88 -39.52 -3.62
N GLU A 184 4.46 -38.49 -4.20
CA GLU A 184 3.77 -37.46 -4.99
C GLU A 184 4.21 -37.55 -6.44
N VAL A 185 3.27 -37.44 -7.36
CA VAL A 185 3.56 -37.43 -8.80
C VAL A 185 3.33 -36.02 -9.33
N VAL A 186 4.36 -35.44 -9.90
CA VAL A 186 4.36 -34.10 -10.46
C VAL A 186 4.42 -34.21 -11.97
N GLN A 187 3.43 -33.65 -12.65
CA GLN A 187 3.38 -33.58 -14.11
C GLN A 187 4.33 -32.49 -14.62
N PRO A 188 4.85 -32.59 -15.85
CA PRO A 188 5.81 -31.64 -16.39
C PRO A 188 5.25 -30.23 -16.58
N ASP A 189 3.95 -30.09 -16.80
CA ASP A 189 3.20 -28.85 -16.97
C ASP A 189 2.77 -28.19 -15.64
N GLN A 190 2.92 -28.90 -14.53
CA GLN A 190 2.60 -28.32 -13.22
C GLN A 190 3.58 -27.19 -12.89
N PRO A 191 3.08 -26.02 -12.46
CA PRO A 191 3.92 -24.86 -12.14
C PRO A 191 4.84 -25.14 -10.93
N ARG A 192 4.48 -26.11 -10.11
CA ARG A 192 5.28 -26.52 -8.94
C ARG A 192 6.05 -27.79 -9.27
N GLN A 193 7.36 -27.67 -9.39
CA GLN A 193 8.28 -28.79 -9.54
C GLN A 193 8.97 -29.07 -8.21
N LEU A 194 9.04 -30.33 -7.79
CA LEU A 194 9.68 -30.74 -6.54
C LEU A 194 11.15 -31.11 -6.77
N HIS A 195 12.03 -30.74 -5.84
CA HIS A 195 13.45 -31.01 -5.90
C HIS A 195 13.92 -31.83 -4.67
N GLN A 196 14.93 -32.66 -4.85
CA GLN A 196 15.49 -33.43 -3.74
C GLN A 196 16.07 -32.50 -2.67
N GLY A 197 15.76 -32.77 -1.39
CA GLY A 197 16.17 -31.95 -0.25
C GLY A 197 15.22 -30.80 0.05
N GLU A 198 14.21 -30.55 -0.78
CA GLU A 198 13.26 -29.47 -0.59
C GLU A 198 12.33 -29.75 0.58
N GLN A 199 12.11 -28.72 1.42
CA GLN A 199 11.16 -28.80 2.51
C GLN A 199 9.77 -28.42 2.02
N VAL A 200 8.78 -29.26 2.27
CA VAL A 200 7.40 -29.10 1.85
C VAL A 200 6.44 -29.18 3.03
N ILE A 201 5.25 -28.70 2.80
CA ILE A 201 4.12 -28.82 3.73
C ILE A 201 3.22 -29.92 3.19
N ALA A 202 3.09 -31.01 3.92
CA ALA A 202 2.18 -32.09 3.59
C ALA A 202 0.83 -31.88 4.28
N ALA A 203 -0.27 -31.98 3.53
CA ALA A 203 -1.61 -32.04 4.08
C ALA A 203 -1.92 -33.48 4.49
N TYR A 204 -2.59 -33.65 5.61
CA TYR A 204 -3.01 -34.92 6.18
C TYR A 204 -4.52 -35.04 6.19
N GLU A 205 -5.03 -36.11 5.54
CA GLU A 205 -6.45 -36.44 5.47
C GLU A 205 -6.69 -37.78 6.18
N PRO A 206 -7.16 -37.77 7.44
CA PRO A 206 -7.30 -38.98 8.23
C PRO A 206 -8.32 -39.97 7.69
N THR A 207 -9.31 -39.52 6.91
CA THR A 207 -10.40 -40.34 6.34
C THR A 207 -10.00 -41.04 5.06
N ALA A 208 -8.90 -40.63 4.44
CA ALA A 208 -8.43 -41.24 3.20
C ALA A 208 -7.75 -42.60 3.44
N PRO A 209 -7.73 -43.50 2.44
CA PRO A 209 -6.91 -44.70 2.45
C PRO A 209 -5.46 -44.40 2.83
N LYS A 210 -4.79 -45.35 3.55
CA LYS A 210 -3.45 -45.11 4.10
C LYS A 210 -2.44 -44.55 3.10
N ASP A 211 -2.51 -44.94 1.85
CA ASP A 211 -1.58 -44.53 0.79
C ASP A 211 -1.88 -43.11 0.25
N LEU A 212 -3.08 -42.59 0.49
CA LEU A 212 -3.57 -41.29 0.02
C LEU A 212 -3.76 -40.28 1.17
N GLN A 213 -3.36 -40.65 2.41
CA GLN A 213 -3.55 -39.78 3.56
C GLN A 213 -2.67 -38.52 3.52
N TYR A 214 -1.58 -38.56 2.79
CA TYR A 214 -0.64 -37.44 2.66
C TYR A 214 -0.57 -36.98 1.21
N SER A 215 -0.59 -35.67 1.02
CA SER A 215 -0.31 -35.00 -0.26
C SER A 215 0.53 -33.76 -0.02
N VAL A 216 1.31 -33.34 -1.01
CA VAL A 216 2.08 -32.10 -0.91
C VAL A 216 1.14 -30.91 -1.14
N ALA A 217 0.83 -30.17 -0.07
CA ALA A 217 0.02 -28.97 -0.14
C ALA A 217 0.81 -27.77 -0.68
N ASP A 218 2.03 -27.55 -0.16
CA ASP A 218 2.86 -26.42 -0.57
C ASP A 218 4.35 -26.62 -0.24
N VAL A 219 5.20 -25.72 -0.74
CA VAL A 219 6.63 -25.62 -0.40
C VAL A 219 6.81 -24.78 0.87
N ASN A 220 7.74 -25.17 1.72
CA ASN A 220 8.03 -24.42 2.94
C ASN A 220 8.90 -23.19 2.65
N ARG A 221 8.29 -22.01 2.56
CA ARG A 221 8.96 -20.74 2.30
C ARG A 221 9.37 -19.96 3.56
N LYS A 222 9.29 -20.58 4.76
CA LYS A 222 9.55 -19.87 6.02
C LYS A 222 10.94 -19.23 6.08
N PHE A 223 11.96 -19.95 5.67
CA PHE A 223 13.34 -19.43 5.71
C PHE A 223 13.57 -18.25 4.76
N PRO A 224 13.28 -18.35 3.44
CA PRO A 224 13.49 -17.21 2.54
C PRO A 224 12.64 -16.00 2.91
N MET A 225 11.39 -16.19 3.38
CA MET A 225 10.54 -15.09 3.83
C MET A 225 11.07 -14.43 5.11
N ALA A 226 11.53 -15.23 6.09
CA ALA A 226 12.14 -14.70 7.31
C ALA A 226 13.45 -13.97 7.03
N LEU A 227 14.27 -14.46 6.10
CA LEU A 227 15.50 -13.78 5.68
C LEU A 227 15.18 -12.43 5.03
N LEU A 228 14.22 -12.38 4.11
CA LEU A 228 13.80 -11.14 3.46
C LEU A 228 13.24 -10.13 4.48
N ALA A 229 12.40 -10.59 5.41
CA ALA A 229 11.89 -9.75 6.49
C ALA A 229 13.02 -9.24 7.41
N GLY A 230 14.03 -10.07 7.69
CA GLY A 230 15.21 -9.68 8.45
C GLY A 230 16.05 -8.61 7.74
N ILE A 231 16.27 -8.77 6.43
CA ILE A 231 16.99 -7.78 5.61
C ILE A 231 16.22 -6.46 5.59
N PHE A 232 14.90 -6.51 5.40
CA PHE A 232 14.03 -5.32 5.45
C PHE A 232 14.13 -4.61 6.81
N ALA A 233 13.97 -5.36 7.90
CA ALA A 233 14.05 -4.81 9.25
C ALA A 233 15.43 -4.18 9.53
N LEU A 234 16.51 -4.85 9.12
CA LEU A 234 17.87 -4.33 9.24
C LEU A 234 18.04 -3.00 8.47
N ALA A 235 17.58 -2.95 7.22
CA ALA A 235 17.65 -1.73 6.41
C ALA A 235 16.91 -0.56 7.08
N VAL A 236 15.68 -0.81 7.57
CA VAL A 236 14.87 0.20 8.27
C VAL A 236 15.58 0.70 9.55
N VAL A 237 16.19 -0.21 10.33
CA VAL A 237 16.90 0.16 11.57
C VAL A 237 18.19 0.92 11.26
N VAL A 238 18.97 0.48 10.28
CA VAL A 238 20.25 1.13 9.91
C VAL A 238 20.01 2.56 9.43
N VAL A 239 19.03 2.77 8.55
CA VAL A 239 18.71 4.09 7.99
C VAL A 239 17.90 4.93 8.99
N GLY A 240 16.84 4.37 9.55
CA GLY A 240 15.89 5.08 10.41
C GLY A 240 16.33 5.19 11.88
N ARG A 241 17.35 4.43 12.29
CA ARG A 241 17.86 4.38 13.67
C ARG A 241 16.72 4.08 14.65
N LEU A 242 16.61 4.83 15.75
CA LEU A 242 15.54 4.64 16.74
C LEU A 242 14.13 4.87 16.16
N ARG A 243 13.97 5.82 15.24
CA ARG A 243 12.68 6.04 14.54
C ARG A 243 12.32 4.85 13.65
N GLY A 244 13.33 4.20 13.02
CA GLY A 244 13.13 2.96 12.27
C GLY A 244 12.64 1.81 13.15
N VAL A 245 13.19 1.66 14.36
CA VAL A 245 12.70 0.67 15.32
C VAL A 245 11.24 0.95 15.70
N MET A 246 10.90 2.21 15.99
CA MET A 246 9.51 2.58 16.31
C MET A 246 8.56 2.34 15.13
N ALA A 247 9.00 2.57 13.89
CA ALA A 247 8.22 2.26 12.70
C ALA A 247 7.95 0.76 12.54
N LEU A 248 8.95 -0.10 12.83
CA LEU A 248 8.76 -1.56 12.80
C LEU A 248 7.80 -2.03 13.91
N VAL A 249 7.88 -1.44 15.10
CA VAL A 249 6.92 -1.72 16.19
C VAL A 249 5.52 -1.26 15.79
N ALA A 250 5.38 -0.07 15.20
CA ALA A 250 4.10 0.42 14.69
C ALA A 250 3.52 -0.50 13.62
N LEU A 251 4.35 -0.98 12.70
CA LEU A 251 3.96 -1.96 11.68
C LEU A 251 3.46 -3.26 12.31
N ALA A 252 4.19 -3.79 13.32
CA ALA A 252 3.78 -4.99 14.04
C ALA A 252 2.44 -4.79 14.77
N VAL A 253 2.23 -3.64 15.41
CA VAL A 253 0.96 -3.30 16.07
C VAL A 253 -0.17 -3.15 15.05
N SER A 254 0.08 -2.52 13.91
CA SER A 254 -0.90 -2.40 12.81
C SER A 254 -1.34 -3.77 12.31
N PHE A 255 -0.39 -4.68 12.13
CA PHE A 255 -0.67 -6.07 11.74
C PHE A 255 -1.44 -6.83 12.84
N LEU A 256 -1.12 -6.56 14.11
CA LEU A 256 -1.86 -7.13 15.24
C LEU A 256 -3.32 -6.65 15.24
N VAL A 257 -3.57 -5.36 15.07
CA VAL A 257 -4.94 -4.79 14.98
C VAL A 257 -5.70 -5.41 13.80
N LEU A 258 -5.04 -5.55 12.64
CA LEU A 258 -5.64 -6.21 11.48
C LEU A 258 -6.05 -7.65 11.81
N ASN A 259 -5.12 -8.44 12.36
CA ASN A 259 -5.31 -9.89 12.58
C ASN A 259 -6.20 -10.23 13.78
N GLN A 260 -6.19 -9.42 14.84
CA GLN A 260 -6.92 -9.72 16.09
C GLN A 260 -8.22 -8.96 16.24
N PHE A 261 -8.40 -7.86 15.50
CA PHE A 261 -9.61 -7.06 15.58
C PHE A 261 -10.35 -7.03 14.24
N ILE A 262 -9.72 -6.50 13.16
CA ILE A 262 -10.43 -6.23 11.90
C ILE A 262 -10.96 -7.52 11.28
N LEU A 263 -10.09 -8.49 11.01
CA LEU A 263 -10.48 -9.72 10.33
C LEU A 263 -11.50 -10.54 11.16
N PRO A 264 -11.29 -10.79 12.47
CA PRO A 264 -12.25 -11.56 13.25
C PRO A 264 -13.59 -10.84 13.42
N ALA A 265 -13.62 -9.51 13.57
CA ALA A 265 -14.86 -8.75 13.70
C ALA A 265 -15.71 -8.83 12.42
N ILE A 266 -15.08 -8.75 11.24
CA ILE A 266 -15.77 -8.92 9.96
C ILE A 266 -16.29 -10.36 9.81
N LEU A 267 -15.49 -11.37 10.15
CA LEU A 267 -15.90 -12.79 10.10
C LEU A 267 -17.09 -13.10 11.03
N GLN A 268 -17.22 -12.36 12.14
CA GLN A 268 -18.39 -12.47 13.03
C GLN A 268 -19.65 -11.77 12.50
N GLY A 269 -19.57 -11.11 11.34
CA GLY A 269 -20.67 -10.43 10.69
C GLY A 269 -20.88 -8.99 11.16
N SER A 270 -19.87 -8.38 11.82
CA SER A 270 -19.88 -6.93 12.05
C SER A 270 -19.78 -6.18 10.73
N ASN A 271 -20.37 -4.98 10.67
CA ASN A 271 -20.32 -4.17 9.45
C ASN A 271 -18.88 -3.84 9.06
N PRO A 272 -18.40 -4.26 7.84
CA PRO A 272 -17.00 -4.12 7.46
C PRO A 272 -16.53 -2.66 7.41
N LEU A 273 -17.40 -1.72 7.00
CA LEU A 273 -17.09 -0.30 6.98
C LEU A 273 -16.80 0.25 8.38
N LEU A 274 -17.66 -0.04 9.36
CA LEU A 274 -17.46 0.42 10.74
C LEU A 274 -16.19 -0.16 11.34
N VAL A 275 -15.95 -1.45 11.12
CA VAL A 275 -14.73 -2.14 11.59
C VAL A 275 -13.51 -1.53 10.97
N ALA A 276 -13.52 -1.24 9.66
CA ALA A 276 -12.40 -0.62 8.96
C ALA A 276 -12.13 0.80 9.45
N VAL A 277 -13.16 1.64 9.63
CA VAL A 277 -12.99 3.01 10.13
C VAL A 277 -12.41 3.01 11.54
N ILE A 278 -12.92 2.18 12.44
CA ILE A 278 -12.42 2.10 13.82
C ILE A 278 -11.00 1.51 13.85
N GLY A 279 -10.76 0.41 13.13
CA GLY A 279 -9.46 -0.24 13.06
C GLY A 279 -8.39 0.65 12.43
N SER A 280 -8.69 1.30 11.30
CA SER A 280 -7.78 2.24 10.64
C SER A 280 -7.49 3.46 11.51
N SER A 281 -8.50 3.99 12.22
CA SER A 281 -8.30 5.08 13.16
C SER A 281 -7.40 4.69 14.33
N ALA A 282 -7.56 3.48 14.85
CA ALA A 282 -6.70 2.94 15.92
C ALA A 282 -5.26 2.75 15.42
N ILE A 283 -5.07 2.15 14.26
CA ILE A 283 -3.76 1.98 13.62
C ILE A 283 -3.07 3.35 13.46
N MET A 284 -3.77 4.31 12.86
CA MET A 284 -3.27 5.67 12.62
C MET A 284 -2.86 6.36 13.92
N LEU A 285 -3.74 6.37 14.94
CA LEU A 285 -3.43 7.00 16.24
C LEU A 285 -2.16 6.40 16.84
N ILE A 286 -2.07 5.07 16.90
CA ILE A 286 -0.93 4.38 17.48
C ILE A 286 0.33 4.65 16.65
N ALA A 287 0.28 4.47 15.34
CA ALA A 287 1.43 4.62 14.46
C ALA A 287 1.99 6.04 14.45
N LEU A 288 1.13 7.05 14.25
CA LEU A 288 1.57 8.44 14.19
C LEU A 288 2.16 8.92 15.51
N TYR A 289 1.48 8.67 16.64
CA TYR A 289 2.03 9.13 17.94
C TYR A 289 3.26 8.34 18.37
N MET A 290 3.36 7.07 18.01
CA MET A 290 4.51 6.24 18.33
C MET A 290 5.76 6.64 17.52
N CYS A 291 5.59 6.95 16.22
CA CYS A 291 6.70 7.32 15.35
C CYS A 291 7.13 8.80 15.50
N HIS A 292 6.16 9.70 15.74
CA HIS A 292 6.39 11.16 15.69
C HIS A 292 6.22 11.84 17.05
N GLY A 293 5.81 11.10 18.09
CA GLY A 293 5.61 11.59 19.45
C GLY A 293 4.32 12.41 19.63
N LEU A 294 4.02 12.74 20.90
CA LEU A 294 2.87 13.53 21.29
C LEU A 294 3.15 15.03 21.11
N SER A 295 2.90 15.56 19.91
CA SER A 295 3.11 16.96 19.58
C SER A 295 1.90 17.58 18.89
N ALA A 296 1.78 18.91 18.88
CA ALA A 296 0.74 19.59 18.12
C ALA A 296 0.85 19.33 16.62
N ARG A 297 2.07 19.21 16.12
CA ARG A 297 2.37 18.84 14.72
C ARG A 297 1.80 17.47 14.39
N THR A 298 2.08 16.45 15.20
CA THR A 298 1.51 15.09 15.02
C THR A 298 -0.01 15.11 15.13
N SER A 299 -0.56 15.87 16.09
CA SER A 299 -2.01 15.99 16.28
C SER A 299 -2.72 16.62 15.08
N VAL A 300 -2.11 17.60 14.41
CA VAL A 300 -2.64 18.18 13.17
C VAL A 300 -2.54 17.19 12.01
N ALA A 301 -1.48 16.40 11.92
CA ALA A 301 -1.39 15.33 10.94
C ALA A 301 -2.53 14.32 11.15
N VAL A 302 -2.76 13.86 12.38
CA VAL A 302 -3.91 12.99 12.74
C VAL A 302 -5.23 13.57 12.28
N LEU A 303 -5.51 14.85 12.56
CA LEU A 303 -6.75 15.51 12.10
C LEU A 303 -6.84 15.55 10.57
N GLY A 304 -5.74 15.86 9.89
CA GLY A 304 -5.67 15.86 8.43
C GLY A 304 -5.97 14.48 7.83
N THR A 305 -5.36 13.44 8.39
CA THR A 305 -5.60 12.03 7.98
C THR A 305 -7.06 11.63 8.22
N LEU A 306 -7.65 11.99 9.36
CA LEU A 306 -9.05 11.69 9.66
C LEU A 306 -10.03 12.31 8.67
N ILE A 307 -9.83 13.60 8.36
CA ILE A 307 -10.69 14.30 7.38
C ILE A 307 -10.56 13.63 6.01
N SER A 308 -9.34 13.30 5.61
CA SER A 308 -9.07 12.65 4.32
C SER A 308 -9.63 11.23 4.26
N LEU A 309 -9.52 10.47 5.35
CA LEU A 309 -10.08 9.13 5.47
C LEU A 309 -11.61 9.16 5.42
N SER A 310 -12.25 10.16 6.07
CA SER A 310 -13.70 10.37 5.99
C SER A 310 -14.14 10.71 4.58
N LEU A 311 -13.34 11.51 3.86
CA LEU A 311 -13.59 11.85 2.45
C LEU A 311 -13.49 10.60 1.56
N ILE A 312 -12.47 9.75 1.77
CA ILE A 312 -12.30 8.48 1.05
C ILE A 312 -13.49 7.55 1.32
N GLY A 313 -13.89 7.41 2.58
CA GLY A 313 -15.05 6.59 2.96
C GLY A 313 -16.35 7.08 2.32
N LEU A 314 -16.59 8.39 2.32
CA LEU A 314 -17.75 8.98 1.68
C LEU A 314 -17.72 8.79 0.16
N LEU A 315 -16.59 9.13 -0.47
CA LEU A 315 -16.43 9.03 -1.92
C LEU A 315 -16.53 7.58 -2.39
N GLY A 316 -15.84 6.67 -1.69
CA GLY A 316 -15.91 5.23 -1.95
C GLY A 316 -17.32 4.68 -1.83
N SER A 317 -18.02 5.01 -0.75
CA SER A 317 -19.42 4.61 -0.55
C SER A 317 -20.33 5.08 -1.70
N VAL A 318 -20.19 6.34 -2.14
CA VAL A 318 -20.97 6.90 -3.25
C VAL A 318 -20.66 6.17 -4.55
N PHE A 319 -19.38 6.00 -4.90
CA PHE A 319 -19.00 5.41 -6.19
C PHE A 319 -19.20 3.90 -6.25
N ILE A 320 -18.97 3.14 -5.17
CA ILE A 320 -19.28 1.71 -5.08
C ILE A 320 -20.79 1.50 -5.28
N GLY A 321 -21.62 2.29 -4.61
CA GLY A 321 -23.07 2.19 -4.77
C GLY A 321 -23.56 2.64 -6.16
N TRP A 322 -23.02 3.73 -6.70
CA TRP A 322 -23.42 4.25 -8.03
C TRP A 322 -22.99 3.33 -9.16
N ALA A 323 -21.79 2.77 -9.10
CA ALA A 323 -21.28 1.82 -10.07
C ALA A 323 -21.84 0.39 -9.86
N ALA A 324 -22.71 0.20 -8.87
CA ALA A 324 -23.31 -1.11 -8.50
C ALA A 324 -22.26 -2.22 -8.31
N LEU A 325 -21.13 -1.89 -7.68
CA LEU A 325 -20.08 -2.87 -7.41
C LEU A 325 -20.50 -3.78 -6.26
N THR A 326 -20.45 -5.08 -6.50
CA THR A 326 -20.88 -6.09 -5.53
C THR A 326 -19.76 -6.48 -4.56
N GLY A 327 -18.48 -6.32 -4.95
CA GLY A 327 -17.33 -6.78 -4.19
C GLY A 327 -17.15 -8.30 -4.21
N ASN A 328 -17.85 -9.00 -5.11
CA ASN A 328 -17.80 -10.47 -5.23
C ASN A 328 -17.39 -10.87 -6.64
N THR A 329 -16.18 -10.52 -7.03
CA THR A 329 -15.71 -10.58 -8.42
C THR A 329 -14.66 -11.66 -8.69
N ASP A 330 -14.08 -12.25 -7.65
CA ASP A 330 -13.04 -13.27 -7.76
C ASP A 330 -13.40 -14.56 -6.96
N ASP A 331 -12.65 -15.63 -7.21
CA ASP A 331 -12.85 -16.92 -6.54
C ASP A 331 -12.71 -16.81 -5.00
N SER A 332 -11.84 -15.93 -4.51
CA SER A 332 -11.59 -15.74 -3.08
C SER A 332 -12.78 -15.07 -2.41
N THR A 333 -13.31 -14.00 -3.02
CA THR A 333 -14.48 -13.28 -2.53
C THR A 333 -15.74 -14.12 -2.66
N GLY A 334 -15.89 -14.89 -3.75
CA GLY A 334 -16.95 -15.87 -3.94
C GLY A 334 -16.95 -16.96 -2.88
N LEU A 335 -15.77 -17.47 -2.51
CA LEU A 335 -15.60 -18.42 -1.43
C LEU A 335 -15.97 -17.84 -0.07
N ILE A 336 -15.52 -16.63 0.24
CA ILE A 336 -15.87 -15.92 1.48
C ILE A 336 -17.39 -15.76 1.58
N HIS A 337 -18.04 -15.29 0.51
CA HIS A 337 -19.48 -15.14 0.47
C HIS A 337 -20.23 -16.47 0.66
N GLY A 338 -19.73 -17.54 0.03
CA GLY A 338 -20.29 -18.90 0.18
C GLY A 338 -20.18 -19.42 1.61
N LEU A 339 -19.06 -19.19 2.30
CA LEU A 339 -18.83 -19.63 3.68
C LEU A 339 -19.50 -18.72 4.71
N TYR A 340 -19.57 -17.42 4.45
CA TYR A 340 -20.08 -16.38 5.34
C TYR A 340 -21.07 -15.45 4.63
N PRO A 341 -22.30 -15.90 4.29
CA PRO A 341 -23.25 -15.11 3.49
C PRO A 341 -23.73 -13.81 4.15
N LYS A 342 -23.44 -13.63 5.44
CA LYS A 342 -23.81 -12.43 6.19
C LYS A 342 -22.84 -11.27 6.01
N ILE A 343 -21.68 -11.51 5.43
CA ILE A 343 -20.69 -10.46 5.19
C ILE A 343 -21.16 -9.61 4.00
N ASP A 344 -21.26 -8.31 4.23
CA ASP A 344 -21.48 -7.33 3.19
C ASP A 344 -20.20 -7.19 2.33
N MET A 345 -20.22 -7.73 1.11
CA MET A 345 -19.05 -7.77 0.22
C MET A 345 -18.72 -6.39 -0.33
N SER A 346 -19.72 -5.55 -0.61
CA SER A 346 -19.51 -4.16 -1.04
C SER A 346 -18.89 -3.32 0.08
N GLY A 347 -19.33 -3.54 1.32
CA GLY A 347 -18.71 -2.98 2.52
C GLY A 347 -17.29 -3.48 2.75
N LEU A 348 -16.98 -4.74 2.41
CA LEU A 348 -15.63 -5.31 2.48
C LEU A 348 -14.69 -4.66 1.44
N LEU A 349 -15.18 -4.43 0.22
CA LEU A 349 -14.46 -3.68 -0.81
C LEU A 349 -14.11 -2.26 -0.30
N LEU A 350 -15.09 -1.54 0.26
CA LEU A 350 -14.88 -0.20 0.83
C LEU A 350 -13.90 -0.23 2.01
N ALA A 351 -13.98 -1.23 2.87
CA ALA A 351 -13.03 -1.44 3.95
C ALA A 351 -11.59 -1.59 3.43
N GLY A 352 -11.42 -2.35 2.35
CA GLY A 352 -10.13 -2.50 1.66
C GLY A 352 -9.58 -1.18 1.11
N VAL A 353 -10.44 -0.33 0.52
CA VAL A 353 -10.06 1.01 0.04
C VAL A 353 -9.58 1.90 1.19
N ILE A 354 -10.30 1.92 2.32
CA ILE A 354 -9.97 2.71 3.50
C ILE A 354 -8.63 2.28 4.11
N ILE A 355 -8.46 0.98 4.36
CA ILE A 355 -7.25 0.43 4.97
C ILE A 355 -6.03 0.63 4.03
N GLY A 356 -6.21 0.36 2.73
CA GLY A 356 -5.15 0.50 1.74
C GLY A 356 -4.68 1.94 1.55
N SER A 357 -5.58 2.91 1.69
CA SER A 357 -5.23 4.33 1.56
C SER A 357 -4.51 4.90 2.79
N LEU A 358 -4.66 4.28 3.96
CA LEU A 358 -4.16 4.81 5.22
C LEU A 358 -2.65 5.03 5.22
N GLY A 359 -1.87 4.06 4.75
CA GLY A 359 -0.41 4.14 4.79
C GLY A 359 0.17 5.29 3.96
N VAL A 360 -0.47 5.60 2.82
CA VAL A 360 -0.06 6.71 1.95
C VAL A 360 -0.53 8.06 2.51
N LEU A 361 -1.73 8.11 3.14
CA LEU A 361 -2.25 9.31 3.78
C LEU A 361 -1.38 9.76 4.94
N ASP A 362 -0.90 8.83 5.77
CA ASP A 362 -0.05 9.13 6.91
C ASP A 362 1.25 9.82 6.48
N ASP A 363 1.91 9.33 5.43
CA ASP A 363 3.15 9.92 4.90
C ASP A 363 2.91 11.35 4.40
N VAL A 364 1.86 11.57 3.62
CA VAL A 364 1.54 12.89 3.04
C VAL A 364 1.16 13.89 4.12
N THR A 365 0.33 13.52 5.09
CA THR A 365 -0.14 14.43 6.13
C THR A 365 0.97 14.83 7.11
N VAL A 366 1.86 13.89 7.46
CA VAL A 366 3.05 14.16 8.26
C VAL A 366 4.03 15.06 7.52
N THR A 367 4.27 14.79 6.24
CA THR A 367 5.19 15.60 5.42
C THR A 367 4.66 17.02 5.24
N GLN A 368 3.36 17.21 4.98
CA GLN A 368 2.75 18.53 4.85
C GLN A 368 2.74 19.33 6.15
N THR A 369 2.40 18.70 7.26
CA THR A 369 2.52 19.37 8.57
C THR A 369 3.95 19.76 8.86
N SER A 370 4.91 18.89 8.57
CA SER A 370 6.33 19.19 8.73
C SER A 370 6.76 20.40 7.93
N ALA A 371 6.39 20.44 6.65
CA ALA A 371 6.74 21.56 5.76
C ALA A 371 6.20 22.90 6.30
N VAL A 372 4.97 22.94 6.83
CA VAL A 372 4.41 24.17 7.41
C VAL A 372 5.17 24.61 8.65
N TRP A 373 5.53 23.67 9.54
CA TRP A 373 6.32 23.99 10.76
C TRP A 373 7.71 24.51 10.41
N GLU A 374 8.42 23.84 9.50
CA GLU A 374 9.76 24.27 9.04
C GLU A 374 9.72 25.67 8.37
N LEU A 375 8.71 25.96 7.54
CA LEU A 375 8.52 27.25 6.93
C LEU A 375 8.23 28.35 7.97
N HIS A 376 7.51 28.01 9.04
CA HIS A 376 7.24 28.92 10.13
C HIS A 376 8.49 29.21 10.96
N GLU A 377 9.28 28.19 11.28
CA GLU A 377 10.55 28.34 11.99
C GLU A 377 11.55 29.19 11.19
N ALA A 378 11.60 28.97 9.87
CA ALA A 378 12.46 29.76 8.97
C ALA A 378 12.01 31.23 8.85
N ASN A 379 10.73 31.51 8.90
CA ASN A 379 10.18 32.88 8.85
C ASN A 379 8.97 33.04 9.77
N PRO A 380 9.22 33.37 11.06
CA PRO A 380 8.15 33.53 12.04
C PRO A 380 7.18 34.67 11.77
N THR A 381 7.50 35.61 10.90
CA THR A 381 6.63 36.74 10.56
C THR A 381 5.61 36.42 9.46
N MET A 382 5.79 35.30 8.76
CA MET A 382 4.91 34.87 7.64
C MET A 382 3.50 34.56 8.15
N GLY A 383 2.49 35.27 7.66
CA GLY A 383 1.09 35.04 8.04
C GLY A 383 0.53 33.69 7.50
N PRO A 384 -0.69 33.25 7.95
CA PRO A 384 -1.25 31.95 7.63
C PRO A 384 -1.45 31.72 6.12
N ARG A 385 -1.87 32.77 5.39
CA ARG A 385 -2.02 32.68 3.94
C ARG A 385 -0.66 32.54 3.22
N GLY A 386 0.39 33.17 3.74
CA GLY A 386 1.76 33.04 3.23
C GLY A 386 2.30 31.63 3.44
N LEU A 387 2.15 31.08 4.65
CA LEU A 387 2.52 29.71 5.00
C LEU A 387 1.79 28.69 4.13
N TYR A 388 0.46 28.85 4.00
CA TYR A 388 -0.34 27.98 3.13
C TYR A 388 0.16 27.99 1.67
N ARG A 389 0.38 29.20 1.10
CA ARG A 389 0.83 29.33 -0.30
C ARG A 389 2.25 28.76 -0.51
N ALA A 390 3.11 28.87 0.47
CA ALA A 390 4.47 28.32 0.40
C ALA A 390 4.45 26.80 0.53
N ALA A 391 3.75 26.24 1.52
CA ALA A 391 3.69 24.82 1.76
C ALA A 391 2.91 24.06 0.67
N ILE A 392 1.85 24.64 0.09
CA ILE A 392 1.09 23.99 -0.98
C ILE A 392 1.91 23.85 -2.27
N ARG A 393 2.90 24.69 -2.51
CA ARG A 393 3.82 24.50 -3.65
C ARG A 393 4.66 23.26 -3.47
N ILE A 394 5.22 23.05 -2.27
CA ILE A 394 5.94 21.83 -1.91
C ILE A 394 5.03 20.61 -2.06
N GLY A 395 3.78 20.73 -1.56
CA GLY A 395 2.79 19.67 -1.66
C GLY A 395 2.43 19.27 -3.08
N ARG A 396 2.37 20.23 -4.03
CA ARG A 396 2.07 19.93 -5.44
C ARG A 396 3.13 19.05 -6.09
N ASP A 397 4.39 19.31 -5.82
CA ASP A 397 5.49 18.48 -6.35
C ASP A 397 5.41 17.07 -5.75
N HIS A 398 5.08 16.98 -4.48
CA HIS A 398 4.90 15.69 -3.80
C HIS A 398 3.69 14.91 -4.35
N ILE A 399 2.53 15.56 -4.57
CA ILE A 399 1.35 14.94 -5.17
C ILE A 399 1.68 14.27 -6.50
N ALA A 400 2.40 14.95 -7.41
CA ALA A 400 2.71 14.41 -8.73
C ALA A 400 3.46 13.08 -8.64
N SER A 401 4.42 12.97 -7.70
CA SER A 401 5.17 11.74 -7.47
C SER A 401 4.31 10.64 -6.84
N VAL A 402 3.56 10.97 -5.79
CA VAL A 402 2.82 9.97 -4.99
C VAL A 402 1.63 9.40 -5.77
N VAL A 403 0.90 10.23 -6.54
CA VAL A 403 -0.21 9.75 -7.39
C VAL A 403 0.32 8.77 -8.43
N ASN A 404 1.43 9.09 -9.11
CA ASN A 404 2.04 8.17 -10.06
C ASN A 404 2.46 6.84 -9.40
N THR A 405 3.08 6.91 -8.22
CA THR A 405 3.49 5.72 -7.47
C THR A 405 2.28 4.85 -7.09
N LEU A 406 1.19 5.47 -6.63
CA LEU A 406 -0.02 4.76 -6.22
C LEU A 406 -0.68 4.06 -7.42
N VAL A 407 -0.85 4.78 -8.54
CA VAL A 407 -1.43 4.22 -9.77
C VAL A 407 -0.60 3.06 -10.29
N LEU A 408 0.74 3.22 -10.35
CA LEU A 408 1.63 2.16 -10.81
C LEU A 408 1.66 0.94 -9.86
N ALA A 409 1.55 1.16 -8.55
CA ALA A 409 1.48 0.07 -7.58
C ALA A 409 0.20 -0.78 -7.78
N TYR A 410 -0.97 -0.14 -7.95
CA TYR A 410 -2.22 -0.85 -8.24
C TYR A 410 -2.21 -1.49 -9.62
N ALA A 411 -1.74 -0.79 -10.66
CA ALA A 411 -1.60 -1.36 -12.00
C ALA A 411 -0.66 -2.57 -12.01
N GLY A 412 0.45 -2.50 -11.24
CA GLY A 412 1.36 -3.62 -11.08
C GLY A 412 0.74 -4.83 -10.39
N ALA A 413 -0.09 -4.60 -9.36
CA ALA A 413 -0.84 -5.67 -8.69
C ALA A 413 -1.89 -6.30 -9.61
N ALA A 414 -2.55 -5.49 -10.46
CA ALA A 414 -3.56 -5.94 -11.42
C ALA A 414 -2.97 -6.41 -12.77
N LEU A 415 -1.64 -6.47 -12.92
CA LEU A 415 -0.99 -6.81 -14.20
C LEU A 415 -1.45 -8.15 -14.82
N PRO A 416 -1.62 -9.27 -14.06
CA PRO A 416 -2.13 -10.51 -14.61
C PRO A 416 -3.54 -10.36 -15.19
N LEU A 417 -4.38 -9.59 -14.52
CA LEU A 417 -5.75 -9.29 -14.97
C LEU A 417 -5.74 -8.48 -16.27
N LEU A 418 -4.92 -7.44 -16.36
CA LEU A 418 -4.78 -6.63 -17.58
C LEU A 418 -4.25 -7.46 -18.75
N LEU A 419 -3.32 -8.39 -18.48
CA LEU A 419 -2.81 -9.32 -19.50
C LEU A 419 -3.91 -10.27 -20.00
N LEU A 420 -4.74 -10.80 -19.10
CA LEU A 420 -5.87 -11.67 -19.47
C LEU A 420 -6.83 -10.97 -20.44
N PHE A 421 -7.20 -9.72 -20.15
CA PHE A 421 -8.05 -8.94 -21.05
C PHE A 421 -7.37 -8.59 -22.38
N SER A 422 -6.04 -8.38 -22.36
CA SER A 422 -5.28 -8.16 -23.59
C SER A 422 -5.30 -9.40 -24.51
N ILE A 423 -5.17 -10.60 -23.94
CA ILE A 423 -5.26 -11.88 -24.69
C ILE A 423 -6.67 -12.08 -25.23
N ALA A 424 -7.70 -11.72 -24.46
CA ALA A 424 -9.10 -11.85 -24.86
C ALA A 424 -9.52 -10.88 -25.99
N GLN A 425 -8.62 -9.97 -26.44
CA GLN A 425 -8.86 -8.95 -27.45
C GLN A 425 -10.13 -8.10 -27.18
N SER A 426 -10.46 -7.93 -25.91
CA SER A 426 -11.59 -7.12 -25.48
C SER A 426 -11.33 -5.63 -25.71
N SER A 427 -12.35 -4.87 -26.07
CA SER A 427 -12.20 -3.42 -26.18
C SER A 427 -11.88 -2.79 -24.81
N VAL A 428 -11.06 -1.75 -24.79
CA VAL A 428 -10.68 -1.04 -23.55
C VAL A 428 -11.90 -0.61 -22.75
N GLY A 429 -12.97 -0.15 -23.43
CA GLY A 429 -14.22 0.23 -22.79
C GLY A 429 -14.94 -0.94 -22.13
N ALA A 430 -14.98 -2.10 -22.77
CA ALA A 430 -15.58 -3.30 -22.19
C ALA A 430 -14.79 -3.80 -20.98
N VAL A 431 -13.46 -3.76 -21.07
CA VAL A 431 -12.55 -4.13 -19.96
C VAL A 431 -12.74 -3.21 -18.77
N ALA A 432 -12.72 -1.88 -19.00
CA ALA A 432 -12.89 -0.90 -17.93
C ALA A 432 -14.28 -0.97 -17.26
N ASN A 433 -15.29 -1.45 -17.99
CA ASN A 433 -16.65 -1.62 -17.48
C ASN A 433 -16.89 -3.01 -16.86
N SER A 434 -15.95 -3.95 -16.96
CA SER A 434 -16.05 -5.20 -16.20
C SER A 434 -15.91 -4.92 -14.70
N GLU A 435 -16.74 -5.54 -13.87
CA GLU A 435 -16.78 -5.25 -12.45
C GLU A 435 -15.42 -5.46 -11.78
N LEU A 436 -14.70 -6.51 -12.13
CA LEU A 436 -13.38 -6.83 -11.63
C LEU A 436 -12.36 -5.69 -11.85
N VAL A 437 -12.39 -5.03 -13.01
CA VAL A 437 -11.53 -3.88 -13.33
C VAL A 437 -12.10 -2.60 -12.73
N ALA A 438 -13.43 -2.44 -12.75
CA ALA A 438 -14.09 -1.26 -12.18
C ALA A 438 -13.81 -1.12 -10.67
N GLU A 439 -13.75 -2.23 -9.92
CA GLU A 439 -13.33 -2.23 -8.52
C GLU A 439 -11.92 -1.67 -8.33
N GLU A 440 -10.96 -2.10 -9.14
CA GLU A 440 -9.58 -1.60 -9.08
C GLU A 440 -9.48 -0.13 -9.51
N ILE A 441 -10.27 0.29 -10.49
CA ILE A 441 -10.37 1.71 -10.89
C ILE A 441 -10.92 2.56 -9.74
N VAL A 442 -12.02 2.14 -9.13
CA VAL A 442 -12.62 2.87 -8.00
C VAL A 442 -11.66 2.91 -6.82
N ARG A 443 -11.04 1.79 -6.46
CA ARG A 443 -10.04 1.72 -5.39
C ARG A 443 -8.89 2.71 -5.63
N THR A 444 -8.33 2.70 -6.82
CA THR A 444 -7.20 3.57 -7.20
C THR A 444 -7.59 5.04 -7.21
N LEU A 445 -8.70 5.39 -7.87
CA LEU A 445 -9.11 6.78 -8.03
C LEU A 445 -9.63 7.40 -6.74
N VAL A 446 -10.44 6.69 -5.97
CA VAL A 446 -10.94 7.17 -4.67
C VAL A 446 -9.79 7.40 -3.69
N GLY A 447 -8.85 6.43 -3.60
CA GLY A 447 -7.64 6.59 -2.80
C GLY A 447 -6.78 7.77 -3.24
N SER A 448 -6.59 7.93 -4.56
CA SER A 448 -5.81 9.05 -5.12
C SER A 448 -6.48 10.41 -4.90
N ILE A 449 -7.79 10.52 -5.07
CA ILE A 449 -8.54 11.76 -4.80
C ILE A 449 -8.43 12.14 -3.32
N GLY A 450 -8.60 11.17 -2.41
CA GLY A 450 -8.43 11.41 -0.98
C GLY A 450 -7.04 11.89 -0.62
N LEU A 451 -6.02 11.29 -1.23
CA LEU A 451 -4.63 11.70 -1.07
C LEU A 451 -4.37 13.12 -1.60
N VAL A 452 -4.84 13.44 -2.80
CA VAL A 452 -4.70 14.80 -3.38
C VAL A 452 -5.40 15.83 -2.48
N ALA A 453 -6.60 15.50 -1.97
CA ALA A 453 -7.36 16.36 -1.07
C ALA A 453 -6.70 16.52 0.30
N SER A 454 -5.93 15.53 0.77
CA SER A 454 -5.23 15.59 2.06
C SER A 454 -4.22 16.72 2.12
N VAL A 455 -3.56 17.04 1.00
CA VAL A 455 -2.52 18.08 0.94
C VAL A 455 -3.07 19.48 1.25
N PRO A 456 -4.07 20.02 0.57
CA PRO A 456 -4.63 21.33 0.90
C PRO A 456 -5.29 21.36 2.28
N VAL A 457 -5.97 20.30 2.67
CA VAL A 457 -6.64 20.20 3.98
C VAL A 457 -5.63 20.25 5.12
N THR A 458 -4.63 19.40 5.09
CA THR A 458 -3.59 19.33 6.13
C THR A 458 -2.75 20.59 6.17
N THR A 459 -2.38 21.15 5.00
CA THR A 459 -1.65 22.42 4.91
C THR A 459 -2.44 23.56 5.52
N ALA A 460 -3.76 23.63 5.24
CA ALA A 460 -4.63 24.67 5.80
C ALA A 460 -4.73 24.54 7.33
N LEU A 461 -4.99 23.33 7.84
CA LEU A 461 -5.03 23.05 9.27
C LEU A 461 -3.73 23.45 9.96
N ALA A 462 -2.60 23.01 9.41
CA ALA A 462 -1.28 23.31 9.95
C ALA A 462 -1.00 24.84 9.97
N ALA A 463 -1.28 25.53 8.85
CA ALA A 463 -1.09 26.98 8.76
C ALA A 463 -1.97 27.77 9.74
N LEU A 464 -3.22 27.34 9.94
CA LEU A 464 -4.13 27.95 10.92
C LEU A 464 -3.67 27.72 12.36
N VAL A 465 -3.25 26.49 12.69
CA VAL A 465 -2.78 26.13 14.03
C VAL A 465 -1.53 26.92 14.40
N VAL A 466 -0.55 26.97 13.50
CA VAL A 466 0.70 27.71 13.71
C VAL A 466 0.46 29.24 13.81
N ALA A 467 -0.49 29.79 13.03
CA ALA A 467 -0.84 31.21 13.10
C ALA A 467 -1.62 31.57 14.35
N ALA A 468 -2.50 30.69 14.84
CA ALA A 468 -3.27 30.89 16.06
C ALA A 468 -2.37 30.93 17.31
N ASP A 469 -1.22 30.25 17.25
CA ASP A 469 -0.23 30.26 18.33
C ASP A 469 0.40 31.67 18.54
N ARG A 470 0.52 32.45 17.48
CA ARG A 470 1.02 33.85 17.56
C ARG A 470 0.02 34.81 18.17
N SER A 471 -1.28 34.53 18.00
CA SER A 471 -2.32 35.45 18.49
C SER A 471 -2.61 35.30 19.97
N ALA A 472 -2.00 34.33 20.66
CA ALA A 472 -2.07 34.23 22.09
C ALA A 472 -1.19 35.38 22.69
N PRO A 473 -1.75 36.32 23.47
CA PRO A 473 -0.96 37.40 24.06
C PRO A 473 0.13 36.76 24.88
N GLY A 474 1.38 36.92 24.38
CA GLY A 474 2.57 36.52 25.13
C GLY A 474 2.55 37.27 26.47
N THR A 475 2.69 36.53 27.52
CA THR A 475 3.16 37.12 28.76
C THR A 475 4.55 37.66 28.45
N GLU A 476 4.60 38.92 27.99
CA GLU A 476 5.85 39.69 28.01
C GLU A 476 6.32 39.64 29.42
N THR A 477 7.33 38.83 29.69
CA THR A 477 8.13 38.95 30.92
C THR A 477 8.68 40.37 30.86
N PRO A 478 8.37 41.26 31.81
CA PRO A 478 8.92 42.59 31.81
C PRO A 478 10.43 42.39 31.84
N THR A 479 11.10 42.77 30.77
CA THR A 479 12.55 42.89 30.74
C THR A 479 12.87 43.93 31.77
N GLY A 480 13.22 43.46 32.98
CA GLY A 480 13.67 44.33 34.04
C GLY A 480 14.82 45.15 33.49
N THR A 481 14.60 46.42 33.42
CA THR A 481 15.61 47.47 33.17
C THR A 481 16.71 47.27 34.20
N GLN A 482 17.78 46.58 33.81
CA GLN A 482 18.99 46.56 34.62
C GLN A 482 19.52 48.00 34.68
N PRO A 483 19.66 48.60 35.85
CA PRO A 483 20.31 49.91 35.97
C PRO A 483 21.76 49.76 35.54
N LEU A 484 22.18 50.55 34.57
CA LEU A 484 23.57 50.72 34.17
C LEU A 484 24.42 51.07 35.45
N PRO A 485 25.50 50.30 35.70
CA PRO A 485 26.40 50.68 36.82
C PRO A 485 27.05 52.03 36.50
N ALA A 486 26.83 52.97 37.42
CA ALA A 486 27.42 54.32 37.39
C ALA A 486 28.93 54.19 37.21
N ARG A 487 29.47 54.84 36.23
CA ARG A 487 30.91 55.01 35.93
C ARG A 487 31.51 55.92 36.97
N GLY A 488 32.01 55.34 38.05
CA GLY A 488 32.80 56.03 39.08
C GLY A 488 34.16 56.45 38.52
N GLY A 489 34.30 57.73 38.28
CA GLY A 489 35.57 58.33 37.97
C GLY A 489 36.46 58.38 39.21
N ARG A 490 37.68 57.92 39.12
CA ARG A 490 38.79 58.21 39.94
C ARG A 490 40.05 58.26 39.08
N GLY A 491 40.61 59.41 38.79
CA GLY A 491 41.29 60.20 39.70
C GLY A 491 42.80 59.88 39.69
N ARG A 492 43.45 60.54 38.79
CA ARG A 492 44.91 60.73 38.65
C ARG A 492 45.65 60.76 39.98
N ARG A 493 46.68 59.96 40.18
CA ARG A 493 47.86 60.41 40.94
C ARG A 493 49.16 59.87 40.35
N ARG A 494 49.94 60.78 39.88
CA ARG A 494 51.34 60.77 39.49
C ARG A 494 52.20 60.71 40.75
N LYS A 495 53.30 59.95 40.80
CA LYS A 495 54.63 60.25 41.33
C LYS A 495 55.40 58.91 41.33
N ARG A 496 56.49 58.83 40.91
CA ARG A 496 57.93 59.13 40.68
C ARG A 496 58.54 57.87 40.08
#